data_4e7cdc3ed23a38cda11eac6618f335c0
#
_entry.id   4e7cdc3ed23a38cda11eac6618f335c0
#
_cell.length_a   1.000
_cell.length_b   1.000
_cell.length_c   1.000
_cell.angle_alpha   90.00
_cell.angle_beta   90.00
_cell.angle_gamma   90.00
#
_symmetry.space_group_name_H-M   'P 1'
#
loop_
_entity.id
_entity.type
_entity.pdbx_description
1 polymer ?
#
loop_
_entity_poly.entity_id
_entity_poly.type
_entity_poly.pdbx_seq_one_letter_code
_entity_poly.pdbx_strand_id
1 'polypeptide(L)'
;MEERTIVVDGDVIAGNHSEIKYGIIANSAIFGERVTLTGDLVTTGDARVDIWSEIGGNVKTDENAYIGEFVTIDGKLVVKGDLDIGNDVKINGGFEAKGWIVVRNPVPVMVYLFLYISELLRLGKDEEVEKALEDLFEDDEESIGLNSMIIPNGSKISMDSIRVPSNAIIGSKCRLVGNIRATSLDMADETTLYGSIRTIQDVKLGTDNIIHGNIISRGKVYVAAGTHILGEINSQSITIHESARVDGVMRAPGGIIFEREEDDALSDDELMQLDV
;
A
#
# COMPACT_ATOMS: atom_id res chain seq x y z
N MET A 1 -10.38 6.29 -24.57
CA MET A 1 -9.31 5.61 -23.82
C MET A 1 -9.76 5.65 -22.37
N GLU A 2 -10.18 4.55 -21.79
CA GLU A 2 -10.48 4.53 -20.37
C GLU A 2 -9.17 4.73 -19.63
N GLU A 3 -9.05 5.80 -18.89
CA GLU A 3 -7.88 6.08 -18.05
C GLU A 3 -7.84 5.05 -16.93
N ARG A 4 -6.90 4.13 -17.03
CA ARG A 4 -6.65 3.10 -16.04
C ARG A 4 -5.80 3.70 -14.93
N THR A 5 -6.44 4.31 -13.94
CA THR A 5 -5.77 5.06 -12.89
C THR A 5 -6.32 4.66 -11.52
N ILE A 6 -5.42 4.40 -10.58
CA ILE A 6 -5.73 4.23 -9.16
C ILE A 6 -5.76 5.63 -8.55
N VAL A 7 -6.87 5.98 -7.92
CA VAL A 7 -7.02 7.26 -7.22
C VAL A 7 -7.06 6.96 -5.72
N VAL A 8 -6.15 7.58 -4.97
CA VAL A 8 -6.04 7.45 -3.52
C VAL A 8 -6.20 8.84 -2.91
N ASP A 9 -7.15 8.97 -2.00
CA ASP A 9 -7.32 10.20 -1.20
C ASP A 9 -6.40 10.14 0.03
N GLY A 10 -5.10 10.21 -0.25
CA GLY A 10 -4.02 10.05 0.72
C GLY A 10 -2.71 9.73 0.03
N ASP A 11 -1.77 9.16 0.77
CA ASP A 11 -0.43 8.83 0.27
C ASP A 11 -0.37 7.40 -0.27
N VAL A 12 0.50 7.15 -1.25
CA VAL A 12 0.77 5.82 -1.79
C VAL A 12 2.21 5.43 -1.48
N ILE A 13 2.37 4.30 -0.80
CA ILE A 13 3.68 3.70 -0.53
C ILE A 13 3.74 2.36 -1.27
N ALA A 14 4.59 2.26 -2.28
CA ALA A 14 4.82 1.02 -3.01
C ALA A 14 6.16 0.41 -2.58
N GLY A 15 6.09 -0.77 -2.00
CA GLY A 15 7.27 -1.53 -1.58
C GLY A 15 8.12 -2.01 -2.76
N ASN A 16 9.35 -2.40 -2.47
CA ASN A 16 10.36 -2.81 -3.46
C ASN A 16 9.84 -3.91 -4.42
N HIS A 17 10.27 -3.86 -5.67
CA HIS A 17 9.95 -4.86 -6.71
C HIS A 17 8.45 -4.98 -7.02
N SER A 18 7.66 -3.96 -6.76
CA SER A 18 6.22 -3.94 -7.08
C SER A 18 6.00 -3.60 -8.55
N GLU A 19 4.98 -4.21 -9.16
CA GLU A 19 4.58 -3.97 -10.55
C GLU A 19 3.13 -3.48 -10.57
N ILE A 20 2.89 -2.24 -11.00
CA ILE A 20 1.59 -1.57 -11.03
C ILE A 20 1.25 -1.21 -12.47
N LYS A 21 0.24 -1.88 -13.04
CA LYS A 21 -0.19 -1.68 -14.44
C LYS A 21 -1.29 -0.62 -14.59
N TYR A 22 -1.19 0.42 -13.81
CA TYR A 22 -2.11 1.57 -13.79
C TYR A 22 -1.31 2.87 -13.70
N GLY A 23 -1.99 4.00 -13.89
CA GLY A 23 -1.54 5.27 -13.35
C GLY A 23 -1.90 5.39 -11.87
N ILE A 24 -1.30 6.34 -11.18
CA ILE A 24 -1.60 6.67 -9.79
C ILE A 24 -1.86 8.16 -9.67
N ILE A 25 -2.93 8.51 -8.97
CA ILE A 25 -3.21 9.86 -8.48
C ILE A 25 -3.32 9.77 -6.97
N ALA A 26 -2.48 10.52 -6.27
CA ALA A 26 -2.38 10.48 -4.81
C ALA A 26 -2.05 11.86 -4.23
N ASN A 27 -2.07 11.99 -2.91
CA ASN A 27 -1.52 13.15 -2.24
C ASN A 27 0.00 13.15 -2.39
N SER A 28 0.69 12.18 -1.82
CA SER A 28 2.12 11.94 -2.05
C SER A 28 2.36 10.51 -2.51
N ALA A 29 3.52 10.25 -3.11
CA ALA A 29 3.88 8.90 -3.53
C ALA A 29 5.32 8.58 -3.14
N ILE A 30 5.50 7.42 -2.50
CA ILE A 30 6.81 6.88 -2.14
C ILE A 30 6.95 5.51 -2.79
N PHE A 31 7.84 5.40 -3.75
CA PHE A 31 8.16 4.16 -4.45
C PHE A 31 9.52 3.67 -3.99
N GLY A 32 9.55 2.42 -3.53
CA GLY A 32 10.77 1.74 -3.19
C GLY A 32 11.59 1.34 -4.42
N GLU A 33 12.62 0.53 -4.19
CA GLU A 33 13.55 0.06 -5.21
C GLU A 33 12.87 -0.83 -6.26
N ARG A 34 13.21 -0.63 -7.54
CA ARG A 34 12.74 -1.44 -8.69
C ARG A 34 11.22 -1.54 -8.79
N VAL A 35 10.53 -0.47 -8.52
CA VAL A 35 9.09 -0.37 -8.76
C VAL A 35 8.85 -0.07 -10.23
N THR A 36 7.91 -0.80 -10.84
CA THR A 36 7.46 -0.56 -12.22
C THR A 36 6.03 -0.04 -12.21
N LEU A 37 5.85 1.20 -12.67
CA LEU A 37 4.54 1.82 -12.91
C LEU A 37 4.32 1.99 -14.42
N THR A 38 3.25 1.40 -14.98
CA THR A 38 3.04 1.49 -16.43
C THR A 38 2.36 2.78 -16.88
N GLY A 39 1.60 3.41 -16.00
CA GLY A 39 0.86 4.64 -16.29
C GLY A 39 1.50 5.89 -15.73
N ASP A 40 0.72 6.96 -15.67
CA ASP A 40 1.15 8.26 -15.14
C ASP A 40 1.19 8.25 -13.60
N LEU A 41 2.10 9.02 -13.02
CA LEU A 41 2.14 9.32 -11.60
C LEU A 41 1.80 10.80 -11.41
N VAL A 42 0.72 11.09 -10.70
CA VAL A 42 0.28 12.45 -10.39
C VAL A 42 0.12 12.60 -8.89
N THR A 43 0.83 13.56 -8.30
CA THR A 43 0.74 13.87 -6.88
C THR A 43 0.44 15.35 -6.65
N THR A 44 -0.30 15.65 -5.59
CA THR A 44 -0.51 17.02 -5.11
C THR A 44 0.56 17.45 -4.11
N GLY A 45 1.19 16.50 -3.42
CA GLY A 45 2.35 16.65 -2.56
C GLY A 45 3.60 16.10 -3.24
N ASP A 46 4.53 15.58 -2.45
CA ASP A 46 5.82 15.08 -2.91
C ASP A 46 5.73 13.77 -3.71
N ALA A 47 6.66 13.59 -4.63
CA ALA A 47 6.88 12.33 -5.33
C ALA A 47 8.30 11.83 -5.06
N ARG A 48 8.44 10.66 -4.44
CA ARG A 48 9.71 9.99 -4.19
C ARG A 48 9.76 8.67 -4.95
N VAL A 49 10.75 8.52 -5.78
CA VAL A 49 10.97 7.32 -6.61
C VAL A 49 12.38 6.84 -6.39
N ASP A 50 12.50 5.67 -5.76
CA ASP A 50 13.80 5.09 -5.41
C ASP A 50 14.47 4.41 -6.62
N ILE A 51 15.69 3.97 -6.42
CA ILE A 51 16.64 3.50 -7.43
C ILE A 51 16.09 2.39 -8.34
N TRP A 52 16.54 2.37 -9.60
CA TRP A 52 16.18 1.39 -10.65
C TRP A 52 14.67 1.24 -10.91
N SER A 53 13.87 2.22 -10.54
CA SER A 53 12.44 2.18 -10.81
C SER A 53 12.12 2.66 -12.22
N GLU A 54 11.00 2.19 -12.78
CA GLU A 54 10.56 2.49 -14.14
C GLU A 54 9.15 3.04 -14.15
N ILE A 55 8.95 4.21 -14.75
CA ILE A 55 7.65 4.84 -14.92
C ILE A 55 7.37 5.02 -16.42
N GLY A 56 6.40 4.26 -16.93
CA GLY A 56 6.03 4.25 -18.36
C GLY A 56 5.23 5.46 -18.82
N GLY A 57 4.69 6.25 -17.88
CA GLY A 57 3.92 7.46 -18.18
C GLY A 57 4.63 8.74 -17.77
N ASN A 58 3.85 9.82 -17.63
CA ASN A 58 4.30 11.09 -17.13
C ASN A 58 4.37 11.08 -15.59
N VAL A 59 5.27 11.88 -15.04
CA VAL A 59 5.31 12.19 -13.60
C VAL A 59 4.99 13.65 -13.41
N LYS A 60 3.98 13.94 -12.61
CA LYS A 60 3.59 15.30 -12.27
C LYS A 60 3.41 15.44 -10.77
N THR A 61 4.12 16.37 -10.17
CA THR A 61 3.95 16.73 -8.76
C THR A 61 3.70 18.21 -8.60
N ASP A 62 2.85 18.57 -7.65
CA ASP A 62 2.58 19.97 -7.31
C ASP A 62 3.56 20.52 -6.26
N GLU A 63 4.30 19.64 -5.59
CA GLU A 63 5.40 19.97 -4.68
C GLU A 63 6.73 19.43 -5.19
N ASN A 64 7.53 18.76 -4.37
CA ASN A 64 8.89 18.35 -4.71
C ASN A 64 8.94 16.97 -5.35
N ALA A 65 9.99 16.71 -6.12
CA ALA A 65 10.30 15.39 -6.64
C ALA A 65 11.70 14.95 -6.24
N TYR A 66 11.80 13.71 -5.75
CA TYR A 66 13.04 13.04 -5.39
C TYR A 66 13.16 11.80 -6.27
N ILE A 67 14.05 11.84 -7.24
CA ILE A 67 14.24 10.79 -8.24
C ILE A 67 15.60 10.12 -7.98
N GLY A 68 15.55 8.87 -7.55
CA GLY A 68 16.72 8.04 -7.25
C GLY A 68 17.56 7.74 -8.49
N GLU A 69 18.69 7.07 -8.28
CA GLU A 69 19.62 6.73 -9.35
C GLU A 69 19.04 5.67 -10.30
N PHE A 70 19.47 5.71 -11.55
CA PHE A 70 19.08 4.73 -12.59
C PHE A 70 17.57 4.63 -12.84
N VAL A 71 16.77 5.61 -12.38
CA VAL A 71 15.33 5.67 -12.65
C VAL A 71 15.10 6.02 -14.12
N THR A 72 14.12 5.36 -14.73
CA THR A 72 13.67 5.66 -16.09
C THR A 72 12.24 6.18 -16.07
N ILE A 73 12.00 7.33 -16.69
CA ILE A 73 10.68 7.92 -16.91
C ILE A 73 10.48 8.04 -18.42
N ASP A 74 9.53 7.30 -19.00
CA ASP A 74 9.28 7.34 -20.44
C ASP A 74 8.56 8.62 -20.86
N GLY A 75 7.72 9.15 -20.00
CA GLY A 75 7.01 10.42 -20.22
C GLY A 75 7.80 11.64 -19.80
N LYS A 76 7.07 12.73 -19.58
CA LYS A 76 7.58 14.02 -19.10
C LYS A 76 7.51 14.08 -17.57
N LEU A 77 8.56 14.64 -16.95
CA LEU A 77 8.57 14.98 -15.52
C LEU A 77 8.23 16.47 -15.34
N VAL A 78 7.17 16.77 -14.62
CA VAL A 78 6.72 18.14 -14.32
C VAL A 78 6.65 18.33 -12.81
N VAL A 79 7.47 19.23 -12.27
CA VAL A 79 7.59 19.50 -10.84
C VAL A 79 7.29 20.97 -10.60
N LYS A 80 6.35 21.29 -9.71
CA LYS A 80 6.07 22.68 -9.34
C LYS A 80 7.00 23.21 -8.24
N GLY A 81 7.55 22.33 -7.42
CA GLY A 81 8.55 22.60 -6.39
C GLY A 81 9.96 22.31 -6.85
N ASP A 82 10.76 21.82 -5.92
CA ASP A 82 12.16 21.46 -6.12
C ASP A 82 12.31 20.06 -6.70
N LEU A 83 13.33 19.88 -7.53
CA LEU A 83 13.66 18.60 -8.17
C LEU A 83 15.04 18.13 -7.75
N ASP A 84 15.09 17.00 -7.07
CA ASP A 84 16.31 16.30 -6.71
C ASP A 84 16.47 15.05 -7.60
N ILE A 85 17.50 15.02 -8.42
CA ILE A 85 17.75 13.93 -9.38
C ILE A 85 19.05 13.21 -9.03
N GLY A 86 18.95 11.89 -8.90
CA GLY A 86 20.09 10.99 -8.78
C GLY A 86 20.91 10.88 -10.08
N ASN A 87 21.96 10.07 -10.00
CA ASN A 87 22.84 9.83 -11.15
C ASN A 87 22.16 8.88 -12.16
N ASP A 88 22.52 9.01 -13.44
CA ASP A 88 22.05 8.15 -14.55
C ASP A 88 20.51 8.01 -14.70
N VAL A 89 19.75 9.01 -14.26
CA VAL A 89 18.31 9.09 -14.49
C VAL A 89 18.02 9.40 -15.97
N LYS A 90 17.05 8.69 -16.55
CA LYS A 90 16.60 8.86 -17.94
C LYS A 90 15.17 9.37 -17.96
N ILE A 91 14.95 10.53 -18.55
CA ILE A 91 13.61 11.12 -18.73
C ILE A 91 13.40 11.36 -20.23
N ASN A 92 12.67 10.45 -20.88
CA ASN A 92 12.55 10.45 -22.34
C ASN A 92 11.73 11.64 -22.86
N GLY A 93 10.71 12.06 -22.13
CA GLY A 93 9.86 13.21 -22.46
C GLY A 93 10.40 14.57 -22.00
N GLY A 94 11.61 14.59 -21.42
CA GLY A 94 12.19 15.78 -20.82
C GLY A 94 11.56 16.14 -19.46
N PHE A 95 12.09 17.19 -18.83
CA PHE A 95 11.59 17.61 -17.53
C PHE A 95 11.40 19.13 -17.44
N GLU A 96 10.58 19.56 -16.50
CA GLU A 96 10.30 20.94 -16.17
C GLU A 96 10.15 21.06 -14.66
N ALA A 97 10.94 21.91 -14.03
CA ALA A 97 10.84 22.21 -12.61
C ALA A 97 10.76 23.73 -12.41
N LYS A 98 9.91 24.17 -11.46
CA LYS A 98 9.79 25.60 -11.13
C LYS A 98 10.70 26.02 -9.99
N GLY A 99 11.06 25.07 -9.10
CA GLY A 99 11.98 25.28 -8.00
C GLY A 99 13.44 25.00 -8.37
N TRP A 100 14.23 24.72 -7.36
CA TRP A 100 15.63 24.36 -7.52
C TRP A 100 15.80 22.99 -8.14
N ILE A 101 16.81 22.83 -8.97
CA ILE A 101 17.18 21.54 -9.55
C ILE A 101 18.52 21.15 -8.96
N VAL A 102 18.53 20.06 -8.20
CA VAL A 102 19.73 19.48 -7.61
C VAL A 102 20.01 18.15 -8.30
N VAL A 103 21.17 18.03 -8.92
CA VAL A 103 21.63 16.75 -9.47
C VAL A 103 22.66 16.17 -8.53
N ARG A 104 22.31 15.08 -7.86
CA ARG A 104 23.21 14.41 -6.93
C ARG A 104 24.22 13.58 -7.68
N ASN A 105 25.48 13.89 -7.48
CA ASN A 105 26.57 12.98 -7.80
C ASN A 105 27.08 12.40 -6.46
N PRO A 106 26.79 11.14 -6.13
CA PRO A 106 27.18 10.56 -4.83
C PRO A 106 28.70 10.41 -4.67
N VAL A 107 29.44 10.36 -5.78
CA VAL A 107 30.88 10.07 -5.76
C VAL A 107 31.67 11.05 -4.89
N PRO A 108 31.52 12.37 -4.96
CA PRO A 108 32.25 13.30 -4.08
C PRO A 108 31.89 13.11 -2.60
N VAL A 109 30.62 12.85 -2.30
CA VAL A 109 30.14 12.63 -0.91
C VAL A 109 30.69 11.32 -0.36
N MET A 110 30.65 10.25 -1.14
CA MET A 110 31.20 8.94 -0.76
C MET A 110 32.72 9.00 -0.53
N VAL A 111 33.45 9.72 -1.39
CA VAL A 111 34.91 9.93 -1.21
C VAL A 111 35.19 10.73 0.04
N TYR A 112 34.45 11.82 0.28
CA TYR A 112 34.59 12.61 1.50
C TYR A 112 34.32 11.79 2.74
N LEU A 113 33.21 11.05 2.75
CA LEU A 113 32.82 10.18 3.86
C LEU A 113 33.87 9.11 4.15
N PHE A 114 34.38 8.46 3.08
CA PHE A 114 35.43 7.47 3.22
C PHE A 114 36.72 8.06 3.83
N LEU A 115 37.12 9.24 3.38
CA LEU A 115 38.28 9.96 3.92
C LEU A 115 38.03 10.38 5.37
N TYR A 116 36.83 10.86 5.69
CA TYR A 116 36.46 11.28 7.04
C TYR A 116 36.48 10.10 8.02
N ILE A 117 35.82 8.98 7.67
CA ILE A 117 35.82 7.77 8.49
C ILE A 117 37.24 7.22 8.65
N SER A 118 38.04 7.20 7.56
CA SER A 118 39.42 6.74 7.61
C SER A 118 40.26 7.57 8.57
N GLU A 119 40.05 8.88 8.61
CA GLU A 119 40.78 9.77 9.54
C GLU A 119 40.31 9.58 10.99
N LEU A 120 39.03 9.41 11.26
CA LEU A 120 38.50 9.10 12.59
C LEU A 120 39.07 7.77 13.14
N LEU A 121 39.09 6.73 12.30
CA LEU A 121 39.71 5.44 12.66
C LEU A 121 41.22 5.58 12.96
N ARG A 122 41.94 6.40 12.17
CA ARG A 122 43.36 6.68 12.39
C ARG A 122 43.61 7.39 13.71
N LEU A 123 42.68 8.21 14.16
CA LEU A 123 42.72 8.94 15.42
C LEU A 123 42.20 8.11 16.60
N GLY A 124 41.75 6.88 16.40
CA GLY A 124 41.21 6.00 17.44
C GLY A 124 39.90 6.50 18.04
N LYS A 125 39.08 7.21 17.24
CA LYS A 125 37.79 7.77 17.64
C LYS A 125 36.62 6.88 17.19
N ASP A 126 36.61 5.65 17.70
CA ASP A 126 35.65 4.62 17.30
C ASP A 126 34.19 5.02 17.60
N GLU A 127 33.94 5.72 18.72
CA GLU A 127 32.59 6.22 19.07
C GLU A 127 32.08 7.29 18.08
N GLU A 128 32.97 8.15 17.56
CA GLU A 128 32.59 9.15 16.56
C GLU A 128 32.34 8.52 15.18
N VAL A 129 32.99 7.38 14.88
CA VAL A 129 32.72 6.59 13.66
C VAL A 129 31.32 5.94 13.75
N GLU A 130 31.01 5.34 14.91
CA GLU A 130 29.72 4.70 15.14
C GLU A 130 28.57 5.70 15.01
N LYS A 131 28.72 6.87 15.63
CA LYS A 131 27.76 7.97 15.52
C LYS A 131 27.60 8.49 14.08
N ALA A 132 28.71 8.68 13.35
CA ALA A 132 28.66 9.14 11.96
C ALA A 132 28.00 8.11 11.02
N LEU A 133 28.07 6.83 11.35
CA LEU A 133 27.36 5.77 10.63
C LEU A 133 25.88 5.73 11.02
N GLU A 134 25.53 5.89 12.30
CA GLU A 134 24.15 5.98 12.76
C GLU A 134 23.42 7.15 12.09
N ASP A 135 24.01 8.36 12.09
CA ASP A 135 23.44 9.55 11.46
C ASP A 135 23.22 9.38 9.93
N LEU A 136 23.93 8.44 9.28
CA LEU A 136 23.77 8.11 7.86
C LEU A 136 22.62 7.14 7.57
N PHE A 137 22.25 6.34 8.55
CA PHE A 137 21.22 5.29 8.45
C PHE A 137 19.99 5.60 9.31
N GLU A 138 19.92 6.78 9.94
CA GLU A 138 18.66 7.27 10.49
C GLU A 138 17.69 7.52 9.34
N ASP A 139 16.83 6.55 9.12
CA ASP A 139 15.64 6.76 8.31
C ASP A 139 14.72 7.74 9.07
N ASP A 140 14.44 8.88 8.46
CA ASP A 140 13.36 9.74 8.91
C ASP A 140 12.08 8.89 8.96
N GLU A 141 11.60 8.56 10.15
CA GLU A 141 10.29 7.94 10.34
C GLU A 141 9.22 8.95 9.91
N GLU A 142 8.94 8.99 8.60
CA GLU A 142 7.82 9.74 8.07
C GLU A 142 6.53 9.13 8.64
N SER A 143 5.77 9.92 9.36
CA SER A 143 4.45 9.54 9.85
C SER A 143 3.56 9.19 8.67
N ILE A 144 3.27 7.90 8.50
CA ILE A 144 2.33 7.41 7.49
C ILE A 144 0.95 7.99 7.84
N GLY A 145 0.38 8.78 6.93
CA GLY A 145 -0.94 9.38 7.10
C GLY A 145 -2.04 8.32 7.25
N LEU A 146 -3.12 8.65 7.96
CA LEU A 146 -4.23 7.74 8.25
C LEU A 146 -4.94 7.17 6.99
N ASN A 147 -4.76 7.80 5.82
CA ASN A 147 -5.40 7.41 4.56
C ASN A 147 -4.39 6.86 3.53
N SER A 148 -3.28 6.29 3.96
CA SER A 148 -2.22 5.83 3.06
C SER A 148 -2.54 4.47 2.44
N MET A 149 -2.28 4.31 1.14
CA MET A 149 -2.28 3.02 0.46
C MET A 149 -0.88 2.42 0.48
N ILE A 150 -0.72 1.30 1.15
CA ILE A 150 0.55 0.58 1.24
C ILE A 150 0.51 -0.65 0.32
N ILE A 151 1.43 -0.73 -0.62
CA ILE A 151 1.61 -1.85 -1.54
C ILE A 151 2.83 -2.65 -1.09
N PRO A 152 2.67 -3.88 -0.55
CA PRO A 152 3.79 -4.69 -0.08
C PRO A 152 4.79 -5.05 -1.19
N ASN A 153 6.03 -5.36 -0.80
CA ASN A 153 7.11 -5.74 -1.71
C ASN A 153 6.69 -6.89 -2.65
N GLY A 154 7.07 -6.81 -3.91
CA GLY A 154 6.80 -7.82 -4.92
C GLY A 154 5.33 -7.97 -5.32
N SER A 155 4.48 -7.02 -4.96
CA SER A 155 3.06 -7.00 -5.36
C SER A 155 2.91 -6.77 -6.86
N LYS A 156 1.84 -7.34 -7.46
CA LYS A 156 1.47 -7.11 -8.85
C LYS A 156 0.02 -6.69 -8.94
N ILE A 157 -0.22 -5.49 -9.44
CA ILE A 157 -1.55 -4.92 -9.58
C ILE A 157 -1.87 -4.72 -11.06
N SER A 158 -2.91 -5.39 -11.53
CA SER A 158 -3.41 -5.31 -12.91
C SER A 158 -4.93 -5.35 -12.95
N MET A 159 -5.55 -5.11 -14.10
CA MET A 159 -7.02 -5.13 -14.25
C MET A 159 -7.68 -6.45 -13.85
N ASP A 160 -7.00 -7.56 -14.06
CA ASP A 160 -7.58 -8.89 -13.83
C ASP A 160 -7.25 -9.43 -12.44
N SER A 161 -6.18 -8.92 -11.81
CA SER A 161 -5.73 -9.44 -10.53
C SER A 161 -4.87 -8.48 -9.72
N ILE A 162 -5.11 -8.52 -8.43
CA ILE A 162 -4.26 -7.92 -7.40
C ILE A 162 -3.57 -9.09 -6.69
N ARG A 163 -2.26 -9.22 -6.91
CA ARG A 163 -1.46 -10.28 -6.29
C ARG A 163 -0.51 -9.69 -5.26
N VAL A 164 -0.67 -10.11 -4.02
CA VAL A 164 0.16 -9.68 -2.89
C VAL A 164 0.85 -10.91 -2.31
N PRO A 165 2.19 -10.99 -2.31
CA PRO A 165 2.92 -12.16 -1.79
C PRO A 165 2.82 -12.34 -0.27
N SER A 166 2.44 -11.28 0.43
CA SER A 166 2.29 -11.23 1.89
C SER A 166 0.82 -11.09 2.30
N ASN A 167 0.59 -10.61 3.51
CA ASN A 167 -0.73 -10.22 3.98
C ASN A 167 -1.19 -8.95 3.24
N ALA A 168 -2.44 -8.94 2.82
CA ALA A 168 -3.07 -7.77 2.21
C ALA A 168 -3.99 -7.11 3.23
N ILE A 169 -3.87 -5.79 3.35
CA ILE A 169 -4.76 -4.96 4.17
C ILE A 169 -5.42 -3.95 3.22
N ILE A 170 -6.73 -3.91 3.24
CA ILE A 170 -7.54 -2.99 2.43
C ILE A 170 -8.30 -2.09 3.39
N GLY A 171 -8.12 -0.78 3.23
CA GLY A 171 -8.81 0.23 4.02
C GLY A 171 -10.31 0.28 3.75
N SER A 172 -11.00 1.14 4.50
CA SER A 172 -12.45 1.35 4.36
C SER A 172 -12.78 2.15 3.10
N LYS A 173 -14.03 2.00 2.62
CA LYS A 173 -14.61 2.78 1.51
C LYS A 173 -13.88 2.65 0.17
N CYS A 174 -13.18 1.54 -0.02
CA CYS A 174 -12.48 1.24 -1.26
C CYS A 174 -13.43 0.66 -2.32
N ARG A 175 -13.14 0.93 -3.58
CA ARG A 175 -13.80 0.27 -4.72
C ARG A 175 -12.76 -0.39 -5.60
N LEU A 176 -12.76 -1.71 -5.61
CA LEU A 176 -11.73 -2.52 -6.26
C LEU A 176 -12.31 -3.36 -7.39
N VAL A 177 -11.54 -3.50 -8.47
CA VAL A 177 -11.85 -4.36 -9.60
C VAL A 177 -10.72 -5.34 -9.81
N GLY A 178 -11.04 -6.62 -9.96
CA GLY A 178 -10.08 -7.69 -10.17
C GLY A 178 -10.05 -8.71 -9.04
N ASN A 179 -9.42 -9.86 -9.32
CA ASN A 179 -9.32 -10.94 -8.34
C ASN A 179 -8.14 -10.73 -7.39
N ILE A 180 -8.38 -10.82 -6.10
CA ILE A 180 -7.34 -10.66 -5.08
C ILE A 180 -6.72 -12.03 -4.77
N ARG A 181 -5.39 -12.10 -4.78
CA ARG A 181 -4.61 -13.26 -4.33
C ARG A 181 -3.57 -12.80 -3.33
N ALA A 182 -3.68 -13.28 -2.10
CA ALA A 182 -2.78 -12.91 -1.01
C ALA A 182 -2.49 -14.11 -0.11
N THR A 183 -1.57 -13.95 0.83
CA THR A 183 -1.35 -14.94 1.89
C THR A 183 -2.53 -14.92 2.86
N SER A 184 -2.90 -13.75 3.38
CA SER A 184 -4.14 -13.48 4.11
C SER A 184 -4.74 -12.16 3.63
N LEU A 185 -5.99 -11.91 3.97
CA LEU A 185 -6.68 -10.66 3.64
C LEU A 185 -7.39 -10.11 4.87
N ASP A 186 -7.17 -8.83 5.13
CA ASP A 186 -7.93 -8.05 6.09
C ASP A 186 -8.56 -6.86 5.34
N MET A 187 -9.87 -6.82 5.24
CA MET A 187 -10.64 -5.79 4.52
C MET A 187 -11.49 -5.04 5.53
N ALA A 188 -11.26 -3.76 5.65
CA ALA A 188 -12.05 -2.89 6.51
C ALA A 188 -13.46 -2.66 5.94
N ASP A 189 -14.17 -1.67 6.44
CA ASP A 189 -15.61 -1.49 6.24
C ASP A 189 -15.98 -0.81 4.91
N GLU A 190 -17.23 -0.94 4.50
CA GLU A 190 -17.87 -0.22 3.38
C GLU A 190 -17.11 -0.35 2.03
N THR A 191 -16.40 -1.45 1.84
CA THR A 191 -15.58 -1.69 0.63
C THR A 191 -16.32 -2.57 -0.37
N THR A 192 -16.26 -2.20 -1.66
CA THR A 192 -16.84 -2.98 -2.76
C THR A 192 -15.73 -3.63 -3.60
N LEU A 193 -15.78 -4.96 -3.76
CA LEU A 193 -14.89 -5.71 -4.62
C LEU A 193 -15.65 -6.34 -5.79
N TYR A 194 -15.32 -5.94 -7.01
CA TYR A 194 -15.76 -6.58 -8.26
C TYR A 194 -14.75 -7.66 -8.65
N GLY A 195 -14.79 -8.80 -7.96
CA GLY A 195 -13.86 -9.89 -8.17
C GLY A 195 -13.92 -10.92 -7.06
N SER A 196 -13.08 -11.95 -7.16
CA SER A 196 -12.98 -13.05 -6.21
C SER A 196 -11.75 -12.91 -5.31
N ILE A 197 -11.84 -13.46 -4.13
CA ILE A 197 -10.75 -13.50 -3.14
C ILE A 197 -10.19 -14.92 -3.07
N ARG A 198 -8.87 -15.05 -3.14
CA ARG A 198 -8.17 -16.30 -2.89
C ARG A 198 -6.99 -16.11 -1.96
N THR A 199 -7.02 -16.81 -0.82
CA THR A 199 -5.94 -16.75 0.17
C THR A 199 -5.43 -18.14 0.55
N ILE A 200 -4.25 -18.17 1.16
CA ILE A 200 -3.67 -19.40 1.76
C ILE A 200 -4.04 -19.49 3.23
N GLN A 201 -4.18 -18.34 3.89
CA GLN A 201 -4.55 -18.19 5.28
C GLN A 201 -5.90 -17.48 5.41
N ASP A 202 -6.15 -16.86 6.52
CA ASP A 202 -7.43 -16.28 6.90
C ASP A 202 -7.86 -15.10 6.04
N VAL A 203 -9.17 -14.91 5.95
CA VAL A 203 -9.83 -13.73 5.38
C VAL A 203 -10.68 -13.11 6.48
N LYS A 204 -10.50 -11.82 6.70
CA LYS A 204 -11.34 -11.01 7.57
C LYS A 204 -12.02 -9.95 6.74
N LEU A 205 -13.33 -9.87 6.83
CA LEU A 205 -14.15 -8.85 6.19
C LEU A 205 -14.85 -8.05 7.29
N GLY A 206 -14.63 -6.73 7.26
CA GLY A 206 -15.32 -5.78 8.12
C GLY A 206 -16.79 -5.64 7.78
N THR A 207 -17.42 -4.58 8.29
CA THR A 207 -18.86 -4.32 8.13
C THR A 207 -19.20 -3.77 6.74
N ASP A 208 -20.43 -4.01 6.30
CA ASP A 208 -21.04 -3.39 5.10
C ASP A 208 -20.22 -3.52 3.80
N ASN A 209 -19.44 -4.59 3.68
CA ASN A 209 -18.68 -4.88 2.46
C ASN A 209 -19.57 -5.55 1.40
N ILE A 210 -19.26 -5.33 0.10
CA ILE A 210 -19.93 -6.00 -1.02
C ILE A 210 -18.89 -6.73 -1.87
N ILE A 211 -18.99 -8.07 -1.93
CA ILE A 211 -18.10 -8.92 -2.71
C ILE A 211 -18.86 -9.57 -3.85
N HIS A 212 -18.56 -9.19 -5.10
CA HIS A 212 -19.26 -9.72 -6.28
C HIS A 212 -18.79 -11.12 -6.71
N GLY A 213 -17.68 -11.61 -6.21
CA GLY A 213 -17.14 -12.91 -6.57
C GLY A 213 -17.10 -13.91 -5.42
N ASN A 214 -16.34 -14.99 -5.63
CA ASN A 214 -16.19 -16.07 -4.68
C ASN A 214 -15.06 -15.80 -3.70
N ILE A 215 -15.18 -16.38 -2.50
CA ILE A 215 -14.12 -16.38 -1.49
C ILE A 215 -13.59 -17.80 -1.34
N ILE A 216 -12.32 -18.00 -1.61
CA ILE A 216 -11.64 -19.29 -1.47
C ILE A 216 -10.44 -19.10 -0.54
N SER A 217 -10.50 -19.68 0.64
CA SER A 217 -9.43 -19.68 1.62
C SER A 217 -9.07 -21.10 2.08
N ARG A 218 -7.80 -21.32 2.41
CA ARG A 218 -7.40 -22.55 3.13
C ARG A 218 -7.45 -22.38 4.64
N GLY A 219 -7.57 -21.14 5.12
CA GLY A 219 -7.75 -20.79 6.52
C GLY A 219 -9.22 -20.53 6.86
N LYS A 220 -9.43 -19.64 7.82
CA LYS A 220 -10.75 -19.22 8.32
C LYS A 220 -11.25 -18.02 7.54
N VAL A 221 -12.56 -17.89 7.43
CA VAL A 221 -13.21 -16.69 6.88
C VAL A 221 -14.11 -16.08 7.95
N TYR A 222 -13.86 -14.80 8.24
CA TYR A 222 -14.65 -14.00 9.17
C TYR A 222 -15.42 -12.94 8.37
N VAL A 223 -16.73 -12.90 8.57
CA VAL A 223 -17.64 -11.97 7.86
C VAL A 223 -18.42 -11.18 8.90
N ALA A 224 -18.14 -9.89 9.00
CA ALA A 224 -18.81 -9.00 9.93
C ALA A 224 -20.21 -8.57 9.44
N ALA A 225 -20.90 -7.80 10.27
CA ALA A 225 -22.28 -7.36 10.07
C ALA A 225 -22.49 -6.63 8.73
N GLY A 226 -23.67 -6.77 8.15
CA GLY A 226 -24.08 -6.04 6.93
C GLY A 226 -23.34 -6.44 5.65
N THR A 227 -22.31 -7.27 5.73
CA THR A 227 -21.51 -7.67 4.54
C THR A 227 -22.31 -8.59 3.63
N HIS A 228 -22.30 -8.27 2.31
CA HIS A 228 -22.99 -9.04 1.28
C HIS A 228 -22.02 -9.70 0.32
N ILE A 229 -22.04 -11.03 0.25
CA ILE A 229 -21.23 -11.84 -0.65
C ILE A 229 -22.15 -12.49 -1.67
N LEU A 230 -22.03 -12.08 -2.95
CA LEU A 230 -22.86 -12.59 -4.03
C LEU A 230 -22.42 -13.98 -4.50
N GLY A 231 -21.16 -14.33 -4.28
CA GLY A 231 -20.59 -15.63 -4.66
C GLY A 231 -20.61 -16.68 -3.56
N GLU A 232 -19.83 -17.75 -3.79
CA GLU A 232 -19.65 -18.86 -2.85
C GLU A 232 -18.49 -18.58 -1.87
N ILE A 233 -18.58 -19.17 -0.67
CA ILE A 233 -17.47 -19.21 0.29
C ILE A 233 -16.99 -20.65 0.43
N ASN A 234 -15.71 -20.88 0.21
CA ASN A 234 -15.06 -22.15 0.43
C ASN A 234 -13.82 -21.96 1.32
N SER A 235 -13.85 -22.48 2.55
CA SER A 235 -12.79 -22.27 3.53
C SER A 235 -12.70 -23.42 4.53
N GLN A 236 -11.70 -23.42 5.42
CA GLN A 236 -11.58 -24.39 6.50
C GLN A 236 -12.73 -24.25 7.51
N SER A 237 -13.02 -23.02 7.93
CA SER A 237 -14.15 -22.68 8.79
C SER A 237 -14.67 -21.29 8.45
N ILE A 238 -15.94 -21.03 8.74
CA ILE A 238 -16.61 -19.75 8.49
C ILE A 238 -17.20 -19.26 9.81
N THR A 239 -16.88 -18.03 10.17
CA THR A 239 -17.58 -17.27 11.20
C THR A 239 -18.28 -16.12 10.52
N ILE A 240 -19.59 -16.03 10.65
CA ILE A 240 -20.42 -15.07 9.94
C ILE A 240 -21.42 -14.43 10.90
N HIS A 241 -21.53 -13.10 10.84
CA HIS A 241 -22.53 -12.36 11.58
C HIS A 241 -23.94 -12.63 11.03
N GLU A 242 -24.95 -12.70 11.88
CA GLU A 242 -26.34 -13.03 11.48
C GLU A 242 -26.96 -12.06 10.47
N SER A 243 -26.54 -10.78 10.49
CA SER A 243 -26.99 -9.76 9.54
C SER A 243 -26.24 -9.79 8.20
N ALA A 244 -25.17 -10.58 8.07
CA ALA A 244 -24.46 -10.73 6.82
C ALA A 244 -25.22 -11.66 5.86
N ARG A 245 -25.04 -11.43 4.56
CA ARG A 245 -25.73 -12.16 3.51
C ARG A 245 -24.76 -12.85 2.55
N VAL A 246 -25.00 -14.13 2.28
CA VAL A 246 -24.27 -14.91 1.27
C VAL A 246 -25.29 -15.50 0.31
N ASP A 247 -25.21 -15.10 -0.98
CA ASP A 247 -26.15 -15.61 -1.99
C ASP A 247 -25.75 -16.99 -2.52
N GLY A 248 -24.45 -17.31 -2.46
CA GLY A 248 -23.91 -18.60 -2.90
C GLY A 248 -23.83 -19.65 -1.82
N VAL A 249 -23.18 -20.76 -2.14
CA VAL A 249 -23.00 -21.90 -1.23
C VAL A 249 -21.82 -21.66 -0.28
N MET A 250 -22.02 -21.90 0.99
CA MET A 250 -20.95 -21.92 1.99
C MET A 250 -20.47 -23.35 2.22
N ARG A 251 -19.17 -23.59 2.07
CA ARG A 251 -18.51 -24.88 2.32
C ARG A 251 -17.39 -24.70 3.31
N ALA A 252 -17.51 -25.31 4.48
CA ALA A 252 -16.52 -25.24 5.55
C ALA A 252 -16.46 -26.58 6.29
N PRO A 253 -15.49 -27.46 5.98
CA PRO A 253 -15.34 -28.74 6.66
C PRO A 253 -15.16 -28.63 8.18
N GLY A 254 -14.57 -27.51 8.66
CA GLY A 254 -14.37 -27.21 10.08
C GLY A 254 -15.56 -26.58 10.78
N GLY A 255 -16.67 -26.37 10.06
CA GLY A 255 -17.91 -25.81 10.60
C GLY A 255 -18.17 -24.37 10.23
N ILE A 256 -19.44 -23.96 10.41
CA ILE A 256 -19.93 -22.60 10.20
C ILE A 256 -20.52 -22.14 11.51
N ILE A 257 -20.05 -21.01 12.02
CA ILE A 257 -20.49 -20.37 13.25
C ILE A 257 -21.21 -19.08 12.89
N PHE A 258 -22.42 -18.90 13.41
CA PHE A 258 -23.17 -17.64 13.29
C PHE A 258 -22.99 -16.86 14.58
N GLU A 259 -22.44 -15.65 14.47
CA GLU A 259 -22.33 -14.68 15.56
C GLU A 259 -23.58 -13.79 15.57
N ARG A 260 -24.10 -13.52 16.75
CA ARG A 260 -25.18 -12.60 16.99
C ARG A 260 -24.65 -11.39 17.73
N GLU A 261 -25.29 -10.23 17.55
CA GLU A 261 -25.13 -9.14 18.51
C GLU A 261 -25.59 -9.67 19.88
N GLU A 262 -24.71 -9.58 20.88
CA GLU A 262 -25.16 -9.68 22.25
C GLU A 262 -26.08 -8.47 22.45
N ASP A 263 -27.43 -8.72 22.53
CA ASP A 263 -28.33 -7.76 23.13
C ASP A 263 -27.68 -7.41 24.48
N ASP A 264 -27.39 -6.12 24.71
CA ASP A 264 -27.08 -5.61 26.04
C ASP A 264 -28.26 -5.99 26.94
N ALA A 265 -28.22 -7.20 27.44
CA ALA A 265 -29.13 -7.65 28.48
C ALA A 265 -28.88 -6.66 29.63
N LEU A 266 -29.87 -5.83 29.87
CA LEU A 266 -29.94 -4.93 31.01
C LEU A 266 -29.34 -5.68 32.20
N SER A 267 -28.29 -5.11 32.78
CA SER A 267 -27.63 -5.73 33.91
C SER A 267 -28.66 -5.96 34.99
N ASP A 268 -28.60 -7.13 35.68
CA ASP A 268 -29.53 -7.51 36.76
C ASP A 268 -29.70 -6.37 37.81
N ASP A 269 -28.78 -5.41 37.87
CA ASP A 269 -28.82 -4.22 38.71
C ASP A 269 -29.86 -3.14 38.24
N GLU A 270 -30.19 -3.11 36.94
CA GLU A 270 -31.22 -2.19 36.42
C GLU A 270 -32.64 -2.70 36.61
N LEU A 271 -32.81 -4.02 36.66
CA LEU A 271 -34.08 -4.66 36.92
C LEU A 271 -34.52 -4.52 38.41
N MET A 272 -33.57 -4.31 39.34
CA MET A 272 -33.90 -4.07 40.77
C MET A 272 -34.34 -2.65 41.08
N GLN A 273 -34.24 -1.71 40.15
CA GLN A 273 -34.67 -0.32 40.36
C GLN A 273 -36.09 0.01 39.87
N LEU A 274 -36.78 -0.98 39.27
CA LEU A 274 -38.17 -0.79 38.80
C LEU A 274 -39.25 -1.30 39.75
N ASP A 275 -38.88 -1.87 40.91
CA ASP A 275 -39.81 -2.34 41.95
C ASP A 275 -39.72 -1.49 43.25
N VAL A 276 -39.92 -0.13 43.15
CA VAL A 276 -40.21 0.70 44.31
C VAL A 276 -41.31 1.70 43.98
#